data_c34ef23481501f45ac4f6b8ed61ba87e
#
_entry.id   c34ef23481501f45ac4f6b8ed61ba87e
#
_cell.length_a   1.000
_cell.length_b   1.000
_cell.length_c   1.000
_cell.angle_alpha   90.00
_cell.angle_beta   90.00
_cell.angle_gamma   90.00
#
_symmetry.space_group_name_H-M   'P 1'
#
loop_
_entity.id
_entity.type
_entity.pdbx_description
1 polymer ?
#
loop_
_entity_poly.entity_id
_entity_poly.type
_entity_poly.pdbx_seq_one_letter_code
_entity_poly.pdbx_strand_id
1 'polypeptide(L)'
;IWPMYGREMKDHNWRKGGYGMLTLAQTLWYSSNIGVSRIIDDHYRNNPEKFVKGIYRTGLHDDLKIPLVGATPARIRMPHRNKNGQYDNWAKTSLPWMSIGYETQVPPISTLTFYNTIANNGKMMRPRFVSKVMKNGETIMEFPPEVMRQQIAKEKSIKELQTILEQEIGRASC
;
A
#
# COMPACT_ATOMS: atom_id res chain seq x y z
N ILE A 1 9.66 -21.08 4.54
CA ILE A 1 9.12 -21.31 3.19
C ILE A 1 7.69 -21.80 3.31
N TRP A 2 6.81 -21.28 2.48
CA TRP A 2 5.41 -21.69 2.42
C TRP A 2 4.99 -21.97 0.96
N PRO A 3 4.45 -23.15 0.64
CA PRO A 3 3.97 -23.47 -0.69
C PRO A 3 2.69 -22.68 -0.99
N MET A 4 2.63 -22.02 -2.15
CA MET A 4 1.51 -21.20 -2.56
C MET A 4 1.27 -21.34 -4.05
N TYR A 5 0.27 -22.14 -4.42
CA TYR A 5 -0.13 -22.40 -5.81
C TYR A 5 1.01 -22.86 -6.73
N GLY A 6 1.82 -23.80 -6.24
CA GLY A 6 2.95 -24.37 -7.00
C GLY A 6 4.22 -23.50 -7.00
N ARG A 7 4.22 -22.41 -6.25
CA ARG A 7 5.41 -21.56 -6.00
C ARG A 7 5.71 -21.51 -4.51
N GLU A 8 6.95 -21.16 -4.17
CA GLU A 8 7.37 -20.98 -2.77
C GLU A 8 7.38 -19.50 -2.39
N MET A 9 6.61 -19.15 -1.37
CA MET A 9 6.71 -17.86 -0.68
C MET A 9 7.77 -17.96 0.41
N LYS A 10 8.67 -16.97 0.49
CA LYS A 10 9.80 -16.98 1.42
C LYS A 10 9.91 -15.65 2.16
N ASP A 11 10.19 -15.76 3.46
CA ASP A 11 10.66 -14.61 4.24
C ASP A 11 12.18 -14.47 4.08
N HIS A 12 12.74 -13.31 4.38
CA HIS A 12 14.17 -13.04 4.20
C HIS A 12 15.07 -13.98 5.06
N ASN A 13 14.57 -14.43 6.21
CA ASN A 13 15.28 -15.30 7.15
C ASN A 13 15.01 -16.80 6.93
N TRP A 14 14.42 -17.20 5.80
CA TRP A 14 14.01 -18.59 5.53
C TRP A 14 15.12 -19.62 5.68
N ARG A 15 16.39 -19.23 5.42
CA ARG A 15 17.57 -20.10 5.61
C ARG A 15 17.94 -20.28 7.07
N LYS A 16 17.46 -19.43 7.97
CA LYS A 16 17.71 -19.45 9.41
C LYS A 16 16.54 -20.04 10.21
N GLY A 17 15.63 -20.75 9.54
CA GLY A 17 14.47 -21.39 10.16
C GLY A 17 13.15 -20.61 10.07
N GLY A 18 13.15 -19.36 9.60
CA GLY A 18 11.95 -18.54 9.52
C GLY A 18 11.53 -17.93 10.86
N TYR A 19 10.30 -17.41 10.93
CA TYR A 19 9.79 -16.71 12.12
C TYR A 19 8.86 -17.56 12.99
N GLY A 20 8.44 -18.75 12.52
CA GLY A 20 7.43 -19.54 13.22
C GLY A 20 6.04 -18.88 13.18
N MET A 21 5.30 -18.99 14.28
CA MET A 21 3.97 -18.39 14.41
C MET A 21 4.09 -16.89 14.73
N LEU A 22 3.40 -16.07 13.95
CA LEU A 22 3.36 -14.62 14.11
C LEU A 22 1.92 -14.13 14.33
N THR A 23 1.75 -13.11 15.16
CA THR A 23 0.52 -12.32 15.20
C THR A 23 0.45 -11.39 13.98
N LEU A 24 -0.71 -10.77 13.72
CA LEU A 24 -0.87 -9.79 12.63
C LEU A 24 0.14 -8.64 12.77
N ALA A 25 0.29 -8.07 13.96
CA ALA A 25 1.24 -7.00 14.22
C ALA A 25 2.69 -7.45 13.94
N GLN A 26 3.08 -8.61 14.45
CA GLN A 26 4.42 -9.17 14.21
C GLN A 26 4.68 -9.46 12.72
N THR A 27 3.63 -9.84 11.96
CA THR A 27 3.75 -10.02 10.51
C THR A 27 4.19 -8.73 9.81
N LEU A 28 3.67 -7.59 10.24
CA LEU A 28 4.08 -6.27 9.74
C LEU A 28 5.48 -5.89 10.26
N TRP A 29 5.73 -6.02 11.56
CA TRP A 29 7.03 -5.68 12.17
C TRP A 29 8.23 -6.42 11.59
N TYR A 30 8.03 -7.69 11.20
CA TYR A 30 9.09 -8.50 10.61
C TYR A 30 9.06 -8.49 9.08
N SER A 31 8.15 -7.72 8.47
CA SER A 31 7.95 -7.70 7.01
C SER A 31 7.83 -9.12 6.44
N SER A 32 7.03 -9.97 7.11
CA SER A 32 6.88 -11.36 6.71
C SER A 32 6.04 -11.48 5.44
N ASN A 33 6.67 -11.84 4.34
CA ASN A 33 5.98 -12.12 3.08
C ASN A 33 4.97 -13.27 3.23
N ILE A 34 5.36 -14.32 3.96
CA ILE A 34 4.52 -15.49 4.22
C ILE A 34 3.28 -15.06 5.03
N GLY A 35 3.48 -14.30 6.11
CA GLY A 35 2.39 -13.85 6.97
C GLY A 35 1.38 -13.00 6.21
N VAL A 36 1.85 -11.95 5.52
CA VAL A 36 0.98 -11.05 4.74
C VAL A 36 0.25 -11.82 3.64
N SER A 37 0.98 -12.60 2.84
CA SER A 37 0.37 -13.30 1.69
C SER A 37 -0.67 -14.34 2.11
N ARG A 38 -0.47 -15.05 3.22
CA ARG A 38 -1.45 -15.99 3.76
C ARG A 38 -2.70 -15.30 4.27
N ILE A 39 -2.56 -14.24 5.06
CA ILE A 39 -3.71 -13.50 5.58
C ILE A 39 -4.57 -12.97 4.43
N ILE A 40 -3.93 -12.37 3.42
CA ILE A 40 -4.67 -11.81 2.29
C ILE A 40 -5.28 -12.91 1.44
N ASP A 41 -4.56 -14.00 1.16
CA ASP A 41 -5.10 -15.13 0.40
C ASP A 41 -6.28 -15.77 1.12
N ASP A 42 -6.18 -16.05 2.41
CA ASP A 42 -7.26 -16.66 3.20
C ASP A 42 -8.54 -15.83 3.21
N HIS A 43 -8.42 -14.50 3.24
CA HIS A 43 -9.58 -13.60 3.29
C HIS A 43 -10.17 -13.24 1.92
N TYR A 44 -9.37 -13.25 0.86
CA TYR A 44 -9.76 -12.66 -0.43
C TYR A 44 -9.63 -13.59 -1.62
N ARG A 45 -9.13 -14.85 -1.47
CA ARG A 45 -8.94 -15.78 -2.60
C ARG A 45 -10.21 -16.01 -3.44
N ASN A 46 -11.36 -15.98 -2.80
CA ASN A 46 -12.66 -16.18 -3.48
C ASN A 46 -13.22 -14.87 -4.08
N ASN A 47 -12.69 -13.72 -3.69
CA ASN A 47 -13.11 -12.41 -4.18
C ASN A 47 -11.94 -11.42 -4.16
N PRO A 48 -10.95 -11.60 -5.04
CA PRO A 48 -9.77 -10.74 -5.09
C PRO A 48 -10.11 -9.30 -5.51
N GLU A 49 -11.24 -9.07 -6.20
CA GLU A 49 -11.73 -7.73 -6.50
C GLU A 49 -11.99 -6.91 -5.23
N LYS A 50 -12.44 -7.57 -4.16
CA LYS A 50 -12.68 -6.91 -2.87
C LYS A 50 -11.38 -6.39 -2.25
N PHE A 51 -10.27 -7.12 -2.39
CA PHE A 51 -8.95 -6.70 -1.96
C PHE A 51 -8.48 -5.46 -2.75
N VAL A 52 -8.51 -5.52 -4.09
CA VAL A 52 -8.07 -4.42 -4.93
C VAL A 52 -8.95 -3.18 -4.75
N LYS A 53 -10.27 -3.34 -4.65
CA LYS A 53 -11.18 -2.24 -4.28
C LYS A 53 -10.86 -1.66 -2.90
N GLY A 54 -10.39 -2.50 -1.97
CA GLY A 54 -9.86 -2.06 -0.68
C GLY A 54 -8.68 -1.11 -0.84
N ILE A 55 -7.68 -1.51 -1.64
CA ILE A 55 -6.52 -0.66 -1.96
C ILE A 55 -6.96 0.65 -2.62
N TYR A 56 -7.87 0.61 -3.59
CA TYR A 56 -8.38 1.83 -4.24
C TYR A 56 -9.04 2.79 -3.23
N ARG A 57 -9.78 2.27 -2.24
CA ARG A 57 -10.38 3.10 -1.19
C ARG A 57 -9.35 3.81 -0.32
N THR A 58 -8.16 3.26 -0.15
CA THR A 58 -7.09 3.92 0.62
C THR A 58 -6.43 5.08 -0.11
N GLY A 59 -6.74 5.30 -1.39
CA GLY A 59 -6.15 6.35 -2.19
C GLY A 59 -4.76 6.03 -2.76
N LEU A 60 -4.19 4.84 -2.51
CA LEU A 60 -2.88 4.46 -3.04
C LEU A 60 -2.84 4.45 -4.58
N HIS A 61 -3.98 4.22 -5.21
CA HIS A 61 -4.16 4.20 -6.66
C HIS A 61 -4.46 5.59 -7.25
N ASP A 62 -4.73 6.61 -6.43
CA ASP A 62 -5.17 7.91 -6.91
C ASP A 62 -4.08 8.59 -7.75
N ASP A 63 -4.51 9.30 -8.80
CA ASP A 63 -3.64 10.18 -9.56
C ASP A 63 -3.32 11.42 -8.73
N LEU A 64 -2.09 11.52 -8.28
CA LEU A 64 -1.61 12.64 -7.48
C LEU A 64 -1.40 13.91 -8.31
N LYS A 65 -1.52 13.83 -9.64
CA LYS A 65 -1.30 14.95 -10.59
C LYS A 65 0.00 15.71 -10.31
N ILE A 66 1.08 14.95 -10.20
CA ILE A 66 2.42 15.46 -9.92
C ILE A 66 2.88 16.33 -11.11
N PRO A 67 3.22 17.61 -10.91
CA PRO A 67 3.58 18.52 -11.99
C PRO A 67 5.05 18.34 -12.44
N LEU A 68 5.46 17.11 -12.68
CA LEU A 68 6.80 16.76 -13.16
C LEU A 68 6.70 15.95 -14.45
N VAL A 69 7.58 16.24 -15.39
CA VAL A 69 7.67 15.49 -16.65
C VAL A 69 8.01 14.03 -16.35
N GLY A 70 7.24 13.10 -16.93
CA GLY A 70 7.44 11.66 -16.73
C GLY A 70 6.77 11.09 -15.45
N ALA A 71 6.12 11.93 -14.64
CA ALA A 71 5.32 11.42 -13.54
C ALA A 71 4.15 10.54 -14.04
N THR A 72 3.98 9.39 -13.43
CA THR A 72 2.88 8.46 -13.75
C THR A 72 2.10 8.10 -12.49
N PRO A 73 0.78 7.90 -12.58
CA PRO A 73 -0.01 7.40 -11.45
C PRO A 73 0.35 5.96 -11.10
N ALA A 74 -0.03 5.53 -9.92
CA ALA A 74 0.08 4.14 -9.52
C ALA A 74 -0.78 3.23 -10.42
N ARG A 75 -0.24 2.06 -10.75
CA ARG A 75 -0.95 1.04 -11.55
C ARG A 75 -1.11 -0.22 -10.71
N ILE A 76 -2.34 -0.51 -10.34
CA ILE A 76 -2.73 -1.68 -9.56
C ILE A 76 -3.84 -2.37 -10.35
N ARG A 77 -3.57 -3.57 -10.84
CA ARG A 77 -4.49 -4.28 -11.73
C ARG A 77 -5.74 -4.73 -10.98
N MET A 78 -6.93 -4.42 -11.52
CA MET A 78 -8.21 -4.96 -11.07
C MET A 78 -8.43 -6.34 -11.70
N PRO A 79 -8.78 -7.38 -10.92
CA PRO A 79 -9.23 -8.65 -11.49
C PRO A 79 -10.43 -8.45 -12.41
N HIS A 80 -10.41 -9.09 -13.57
CA HIS A 80 -11.48 -9.05 -14.55
C HIS A 80 -12.00 -10.44 -14.83
N ARG A 81 -13.32 -10.61 -14.87
CA ARG A 81 -14.01 -11.86 -15.25
C ARG A 81 -14.53 -11.76 -16.66
N ASN A 82 -14.26 -12.78 -17.45
CA ASN A 82 -14.84 -12.92 -18.78
C ASN A 82 -16.34 -13.28 -18.72
N LYS A 83 -16.98 -13.42 -19.88
CA LYS A 83 -18.40 -13.77 -20.00
C LYS A 83 -18.76 -15.11 -19.35
N ASN A 84 -17.80 -16.01 -19.16
CA ASN A 84 -17.97 -17.32 -18.53
C ASN A 84 -17.71 -17.28 -17.01
N GLY A 85 -17.52 -16.09 -16.42
CA GLY A 85 -17.22 -15.90 -15.00
C GLY A 85 -15.79 -16.26 -14.58
N GLN A 86 -14.93 -16.63 -15.51
CA GLN A 86 -13.52 -16.96 -15.26
C GLN A 86 -12.65 -15.71 -15.33
N TYR A 87 -11.61 -15.67 -14.51
CA TYR A 87 -10.61 -14.60 -14.62
C TYR A 87 -9.78 -14.76 -15.87
N ASP A 88 -9.65 -13.71 -16.67
CA ASP A 88 -8.83 -13.66 -17.89
C ASP A 88 -7.53 -12.89 -17.71
N ASN A 89 -7.42 -12.10 -16.65
CA ASN A 89 -6.23 -11.32 -16.34
C ASN A 89 -5.67 -11.60 -14.93
N TRP A 90 -6.08 -12.69 -14.28
CA TRP A 90 -5.75 -12.98 -12.89
C TRP A 90 -5.42 -14.45 -12.65
N ALA A 91 -4.22 -14.74 -12.19
CA ALA A 91 -3.80 -16.08 -11.79
C ALA A 91 -4.06 -16.32 -10.29
N LYS A 92 -4.08 -17.59 -9.86
CA LYS A 92 -4.17 -17.94 -8.43
C LYS A 92 -3.03 -17.35 -7.61
N THR A 93 -1.86 -17.16 -8.21
CA THR A 93 -0.69 -16.53 -7.58
C THR A 93 -0.79 -15.00 -7.50
N SER A 94 -1.64 -14.35 -8.31
CA SER A 94 -1.68 -12.87 -8.39
C SER A 94 -1.98 -12.22 -7.04
N LEU A 95 -2.98 -12.71 -6.31
CA LEU A 95 -3.38 -12.14 -5.02
C LEU A 95 -2.26 -12.19 -3.96
N PRO A 96 -1.66 -13.37 -3.64
CA PRO A 96 -0.59 -13.42 -2.65
C PRO A 96 0.68 -12.66 -3.07
N TRP A 97 1.02 -12.61 -4.35
CA TRP A 97 2.17 -11.83 -4.82
C TRP A 97 1.89 -10.33 -4.83
N MET A 98 0.68 -9.91 -5.20
CA MET A 98 0.26 -8.51 -5.12
C MET A 98 0.27 -7.99 -3.67
N SER A 99 -0.09 -8.81 -2.71
CA SER A 99 -0.14 -8.42 -1.29
C SER A 99 1.23 -8.03 -0.71
N ILE A 100 2.31 -8.47 -1.34
CA ILE A 100 3.70 -8.14 -0.98
C ILE A 100 4.38 -7.23 -2.02
N GLY A 101 3.59 -6.56 -2.88
CA GLY A 101 4.04 -5.51 -3.79
C GLY A 101 4.37 -5.93 -5.22
N TYR A 102 4.35 -7.23 -5.56
CA TYR A 102 4.50 -7.65 -6.95
C TYR A 102 3.23 -7.39 -7.76
N GLU A 103 3.34 -7.43 -9.07
CA GLU A 103 2.24 -7.16 -10.03
C GLU A 103 1.59 -5.77 -9.87
N THR A 104 2.29 -4.85 -9.20
CA THR A 104 1.89 -3.44 -9.03
C THR A 104 3.02 -2.51 -9.46
N GLN A 105 2.66 -1.31 -9.87
CA GLN A 105 3.59 -0.22 -10.12
C GLN A 105 3.13 0.98 -9.29
N VAL A 106 3.79 1.19 -8.16
CA VAL A 106 3.46 2.28 -7.24
C VAL A 106 4.64 3.22 -7.15
N PRO A 107 4.52 4.45 -7.66
CA PRO A 107 5.58 5.44 -7.53
C PRO A 107 5.92 5.71 -6.05
N PRO A 108 7.19 5.98 -5.70
CA PRO A 108 7.58 6.28 -4.32
C PRO A 108 6.76 7.42 -3.69
N ILE A 109 6.40 8.44 -4.47
CA ILE A 109 5.56 9.54 -4.00
C ILE A 109 4.15 9.08 -3.59
N SER A 110 3.58 8.08 -4.25
CA SER A 110 2.28 7.51 -3.86
C SER A 110 2.38 6.76 -2.55
N THR A 111 3.45 5.98 -2.36
CA THR A 111 3.74 5.29 -1.09
C THR A 111 3.94 6.30 0.03
N LEU A 112 4.75 7.34 -0.17
CA LEU A 112 4.97 8.41 0.80
C LEU A 112 3.65 9.11 1.16
N THR A 113 2.83 9.44 0.17
CA THR A 113 1.52 10.08 0.39
C THR A 113 0.60 9.18 1.21
N PHE A 114 0.61 7.88 0.95
CA PHE A 114 -0.18 6.91 1.72
C PHE A 114 0.27 6.86 3.20
N TYR A 115 1.57 6.74 3.48
CA TYR A 115 2.08 6.75 4.86
C TYR A 115 1.84 8.08 5.57
N ASN A 116 2.02 9.22 4.87
CA ASN A 116 1.66 10.53 5.40
C ASN A 116 0.17 10.63 5.73
N THR A 117 -0.69 10.00 4.94
CA THR A 117 -2.12 9.96 5.21
C THR A 117 -2.42 9.20 6.51
N ILE A 118 -1.75 8.09 6.76
CA ILE A 118 -1.87 7.35 8.03
C ILE A 118 -1.40 8.24 9.19
N ALA A 119 -0.23 8.88 9.07
CA ALA A 119 0.30 9.80 10.08
C ALA A 119 -0.62 11.00 10.32
N ASN A 120 -1.34 11.46 9.32
CA ASN A 120 -2.31 12.55 9.36
C ASN A 120 -3.75 12.07 9.70
N ASN A 121 -3.87 11.04 10.53
CA ASN A 121 -5.13 10.47 11.02
C ASN A 121 -6.13 10.08 9.92
N GLY A 122 -5.62 9.66 8.76
CA GLY A 122 -6.42 9.20 7.63
C GLY A 122 -6.82 10.28 6.62
N LYS A 123 -6.45 11.54 6.85
CA LYS A 123 -6.69 12.64 5.90
C LYS A 123 -5.57 12.70 4.86
N MET A 124 -5.92 12.49 3.59
CA MET A 124 -4.98 12.47 2.48
C MET A 124 -4.81 13.86 1.88
N MET A 125 -3.58 14.35 1.89
CA MET A 125 -3.21 15.63 1.29
C MET A 125 -2.50 15.40 -0.05
N ARG A 126 -2.74 16.30 -1.02
CA ARG A 126 -1.99 16.30 -2.27
C ARG A 126 -0.52 16.67 -2.01
N PRO A 127 0.45 15.89 -2.52
CA PRO A 127 1.86 16.29 -2.47
C PRO A 127 2.08 17.65 -3.13
N ARG A 128 2.83 18.50 -2.46
CA ARG A 128 3.11 19.85 -2.91
C ARG A 128 4.61 20.10 -2.91
N PHE A 129 5.18 20.46 -4.07
CA PHE A 129 6.60 20.69 -4.23
C PHE A 129 6.98 22.17 -4.08
N VAL A 130 6.00 23.05 -4.33
CA VAL A 130 6.16 24.50 -4.21
C VAL A 130 5.04 25.02 -3.32
N SER A 131 5.36 25.80 -2.32
CA SER A 131 4.37 26.46 -1.45
C SER A 131 4.00 27.85 -1.95
N LYS A 132 4.98 28.58 -2.48
CA LYS A 132 4.79 29.92 -3.03
C LYS A 132 5.88 30.27 -4.03
N VAL A 133 5.59 31.21 -4.91
CA VAL A 133 6.56 31.89 -5.78
C VAL A 133 6.73 33.32 -5.29
N MET A 134 7.97 33.75 -5.14
CA MET A 134 8.32 35.11 -4.65
C MET A 134 9.15 35.84 -5.69
N LYS A 135 8.97 37.17 -5.78
CA LYS A 135 9.79 38.09 -6.55
C LYS A 135 10.08 39.34 -5.72
N ASN A 136 11.36 39.67 -5.57
CA ASN A 136 11.81 40.84 -4.78
C ASN A 136 11.27 40.88 -3.33
N GLY A 137 11.10 39.70 -2.69
CA GLY A 137 10.55 39.59 -1.33
C GLY A 137 9.02 39.52 -1.24
N GLU A 138 8.30 39.79 -2.32
CA GLU A 138 6.85 39.74 -2.39
C GLU A 138 6.35 38.40 -2.91
N THR A 139 5.29 37.85 -2.31
CA THR A 139 4.62 36.64 -2.79
C THR A 139 3.74 36.98 -3.98
N ILE A 140 4.07 36.42 -5.16
CA ILE A 140 3.31 36.62 -6.40
C ILE A 140 2.35 35.48 -6.69
N MET A 141 2.54 34.31 -6.09
CA MET A 141 1.66 33.15 -6.24
C MET A 141 1.79 32.25 -5.02
N GLU A 142 0.67 31.74 -4.52
CA GLU A 142 0.63 30.70 -3.48
C GLU A 142 -0.07 29.44 -3.96
N PHE A 143 0.39 28.28 -3.44
CA PHE A 143 -0.21 26.99 -3.66
C PHE A 143 -0.69 26.45 -2.30
N PRO A 144 -1.96 26.65 -1.93
CA PRO A 144 -2.48 26.21 -0.65
C PRO A 144 -2.50 24.67 -0.56
N PRO A 145 -2.49 24.10 0.67
CA PRO A 145 -2.70 22.67 0.87
C PRO A 145 -4.05 22.22 0.31
N GLU A 146 -4.06 21.09 -0.40
CA GLU A 146 -5.27 20.51 -0.99
C GLU A 146 -5.56 19.15 -0.34
N VAL A 147 -6.80 18.98 0.15
CA VAL A 147 -7.28 17.69 0.67
C VAL A 147 -7.81 16.85 -0.48
N MET A 148 -7.21 15.69 -0.71
CA MET A 148 -7.67 14.73 -1.71
C MET A 148 -8.78 13.84 -1.16
N ARG A 149 -8.61 13.34 0.09
CA ARG A 149 -9.60 12.51 0.79
C ARG A 149 -9.68 12.92 2.26
N GLN A 150 -10.87 13.11 2.77
CA GLN A 150 -11.08 13.46 4.20
C GLN A 150 -10.74 12.29 5.11
N GLN A 151 -11.00 11.06 4.68
CA GLN A 151 -10.75 9.85 5.45
C GLN A 151 -10.59 8.64 4.54
N ILE A 152 -9.50 7.89 4.69
CA ILE A 152 -9.22 6.68 3.88
C ILE A 152 -9.65 5.38 4.55
N ALA A 153 -9.82 5.36 5.87
CA ALA A 153 -10.25 4.22 6.66
C ALA A 153 -10.91 4.67 7.96
N LYS A 154 -11.51 3.74 8.69
CA LYS A 154 -12.08 4.03 10.03
C LYS A 154 -11.00 4.54 10.96
N GLU A 155 -11.31 5.53 11.78
CA GLU A 155 -10.38 6.15 12.74
C GLU A 155 -9.70 5.10 13.64
N LYS A 156 -10.47 4.16 14.17
CA LYS A 156 -9.95 3.04 14.96
C LYS A 156 -8.85 2.28 14.22
N SER A 157 -9.07 1.93 12.95
CA SER A 157 -8.09 1.18 12.14
C SER A 157 -6.83 2.01 11.85
N ILE A 158 -6.97 3.32 11.67
CA ILE A 158 -5.82 4.21 11.50
C ILE A 158 -4.99 4.26 12.79
N LYS A 159 -5.61 4.41 13.96
CA LYS A 159 -4.92 4.42 15.25
C LYS A 159 -4.21 3.10 15.56
N GLU A 160 -4.87 1.98 15.30
CA GLU A 160 -4.26 0.65 15.45
C GLU A 160 -3.03 0.50 14.54
N LEU A 161 -3.13 0.96 13.28
CA LEU A 161 -2.01 0.89 12.32
C LEU A 161 -0.87 1.82 12.73
N GLN A 162 -1.15 3.04 13.20
CA GLN A 162 -0.13 3.97 13.74
C GLN A 162 0.68 3.30 14.85
N THR A 163 0.00 2.69 15.85
CA THR A 163 0.65 1.97 16.94
C THR A 163 1.55 0.83 16.45
N ILE A 164 1.10 0.08 15.44
CA ILE A 164 1.89 -1.01 14.85
C ILE A 164 3.14 -0.46 14.14
N LEU A 165 3.01 0.61 13.36
CA LEU A 165 4.10 1.21 12.62
C LEU A 165 5.14 1.87 13.53
N GLU A 166 4.73 2.50 14.63
CA GLU A 166 5.66 3.05 15.65
C GLU A 166 6.57 1.96 16.24
N GLN A 167 6.02 0.77 16.48
CA GLN A 167 6.79 -0.36 17.00
C GLN A 167 7.72 -0.99 15.96
N GLU A 168 7.42 -0.88 14.67
CA GLU A 168 8.30 -1.32 13.58
C GLU A 168 9.57 -0.44 13.52
N ILE A 169 9.42 0.88 13.56
CA ILE A 169 10.54 1.85 13.51
C ILE A 169 11.55 1.59 14.62
N GLY A 170 11.10 1.29 15.84
CA GLY A 170 11.98 0.96 16.97
C GLY A 170 12.83 -0.30 16.79
N ARG A 171 12.56 -1.13 15.78
CA ARG A 171 13.32 -2.36 15.48
C ARG A 171 14.26 -2.21 14.29
N ALA A 172 13.98 -1.27 13.39
CA ALA A 172 14.85 -1.02 12.23
C ALA A 172 16.18 -0.37 12.60
N SER A 173 16.32 0.10 13.84
CA SER A 173 17.53 0.75 14.38
C SER A 173 18.41 -0.15 15.26
N CYS A 174 18.17 -1.48 15.26
CA CYS A 174 18.99 -2.46 15.99
C CYS A 174 19.78 -3.35 15.06
#